data_07d0b73f911088d9a42c9791d614dd92
#
_entry.id   07d0b73f911088d9a42c9791d614dd92
#
_cell.length_a   1.000
_cell.length_b   1.000
_cell.length_c   1.000
_cell.angle_alpha   90.00
_cell.angle_beta   90.00
_cell.angle_gamma   90.00
#
_symmetry.space_group_name_H-M   'P 1'
#
loop_
_entity.id
_entity.type
_entity.pdbx_description
1 polymer ?
#
loop_
_entity_poly.entity_id
_entity_poly.type
_entity_poly.pdbx_seq_one_letter_code
_entity_poly.pdbx_strand_id
1 'polypeptide(L)'
;QRRRPMTNLDHKRFTDQRAGVTAPAPALYAKREPVFNRRIDGPFRRLKWAIMIVTLAIYYGTPWLRWDRGAYAPDQAVLIDLAHRRFYMFGIEIWPHEFYFVAGLLIMAGIGLFLLTSAVGRAWCGYACPQTVWTDLFQHVDRLLDGDRNARFRLYKAPWGPAKIARRMLKWTIYLGISFATGGAWILYFADAPELLRAFFYGQAEPVAYATVATLTATTFILGGFMREQVCIYMCPWPRIQSA
;
A
#
# COMPACT_ATOMS: atom_id res chain seq x y z
N GLN A 1 10.61 -21.67 31.20
CA GLN A 1 9.30 -20.98 31.18
C GLN A 1 8.47 -21.44 32.37
N ARG A 2 8.40 -20.63 33.44
CA ARG A 2 7.54 -20.88 34.59
C ARG A 2 6.08 -20.64 34.17
N ARG A 3 5.27 -21.69 34.10
CA ARG A 3 3.81 -21.58 33.97
C ARG A 3 3.26 -20.83 35.18
N ARG A 4 2.61 -19.69 35.00
CA ARG A 4 1.90 -19.00 36.07
C ARG A 4 0.75 -19.90 36.57
N PRO A 5 0.58 -20.04 37.86
CA PRO A 5 -0.59 -20.80 38.39
C PRO A 5 -1.87 -20.06 37.97
N MET A 6 -2.86 -20.82 37.49
CA MET A 6 -4.19 -20.29 37.15
C MET A 6 -4.80 -19.66 38.39
N THR A 7 -5.25 -18.40 38.25
CA THR A 7 -5.91 -17.68 39.33
C THR A 7 -7.37 -18.13 39.45
N ASN A 8 -7.98 -17.94 40.63
CA ASN A 8 -9.40 -18.29 40.93
C ASN A 8 -10.40 -17.63 39.92
N LEU A 9 -9.99 -16.52 39.26
CA LEU A 9 -10.76 -15.85 38.24
C LEU A 9 -10.80 -16.63 36.90
N ASP A 10 -9.74 -17.37 36.59
CA ASP A 10 -9.68 -18.21 35.38
C ASP A 10 -10.53 -19.46 35.56
N HIS A 11 -10.60 -19.98 36.79
CA HIS A 11 -11.47 -21.14 37.13
C HIS A 11 -12.95 -20.79 37.08
N LYS A 12 -13.34 -19.59 37.53
CA LYS A 12 -14.72 -19.11 37.42
C LYS A 12 -15.16 -18.92 35.97
N ARG A 13 -14.30 -18.37 35.13
CA ARG A 13 -14.59 -18.25 33.69
C ARG A 13 -14.78 -19.62 33.00
N PHE A 14 -14.03 -20.63 33.42
CA PHE A 14 -14.12 -21.98 32.85
C PHE A 14 -15.36 -22.73 33.33
N THR A 15 -15.84 -22.48 34.55
CA THR A 15 -17.06 -23.10 35.11
C THR A 15 -18.33 -22.42 34.62
N ASP A 16 -18.34 -21.09 34.40
CA ASP A 16 -19.45 -20.36 33.81
C ASP A 16 -19.71 -20.74 32.35
N GLN A 17 -18.67 -21.17 31.63
CA GLN A 17 -18.82 -21.71 30.27
C GLN A 17 -19.49 -23.11 30.24
N ARG A 18 -19.48 -23.86 31.32
CA ARG A 18 -20.12 -25.18 31.43
C ARG A 18 -21.55 -25.16 31.97
N ALA A 19 -21.96 -24.09 32.65
CA ALA A 19 -23.32 -23.92 33.14
C ALA A 19 -24.15 -23.33 31.99
N GLY A 20 -24.77 -24.19 31.21
CA GLY A 20 -25.68 -24.00 30.07
C GLY A 20 -26.56 -22.74 30.00
N VAL A 21 -25.96 -21.58 30.17
CA VAL A 21 -26.56 -20.32 29.72
C VAL A 21 -26.42 -20.33 28.21
N THR A 22 -27.53 -20.31 27.50
CA THR A 22 -27.63 -20.11 26.05
C THR A 22 -27.03 -18.74 25.71
N ALA A 23 -25.70 -18.65 25.75
CA ALA A 23 -25.00 -17.53 25.15
C ALA A 23 -25.38 -17.52 23.67
N PRO A 24 -25.81 -16.39 23.10
CA PRO A 24 -26.07 -16.30 21.68
C PRO A 24 -24.84 -16.84 20.94
N ALA A 25 -25.06 -17.72 19.97
CA ALA A 25 -23.99 -18.35 19.19
C ALA A 25 -22.95 -17.29 18.86
N PRO A 26 -21.65 -17.52 19.14
CA PRO A 26 -20.63 -16.51 18.89
C PRO A 26 -20.75 -16.11 17.43
N ALA A 27 -20.94 -14.81 17.18
CA ALA A 27 -21.02 -14.30 15.83
C ALA A 27 -19.78 -14.81 15.05
N LEU A 28 -19.99 -15.47 13.93
CA LEU A 28 -18.93 -16.03 13.09
C LEU A 28 -17.83 -15.01 12.75
N TYR A 29 -18.17 -13.73 12.81
CA TYR A 29 -17.27 -12.62 12.61
C TYR A 29 -17.36 -11.62 13.77
N ALA A 30 -16.24 -11.34 14.40
CA ALA A 30 -16.17 -10.26 15.38
C ALA A 30 -16.48 -8.91 14.70
N LYS A 31 -17.25 -8.06 15.38
CA LYS A 31 -17.52 -6.70 14.92
C LYS A 31 -16.19 -5.97 14.70
N ARG A 32 -16.03 -5.34 13.53
CA ARG A 32 -14.81 -4.59 13.20
C ARG A 32 -14.62 -3.43 14.17
N GLU A 33 -13.62 -3.53 15.03
CA GLU A 33 -13.19 -2.41 15.86
C GLU A 33 -12.10 -1.61 15.15
N PRO A 34 -12.21 -0.28 15.10
CA PRO A 34 -11.18 0.56 14.49
C PRO A 34 -9.91 0.53 15.35
N VAL A 35 -8.79 0.15 14.74
CA VAL A 35 -7.48 0.13 15.40
C VAL A 35 -6.84 1.52 15.33
N PHE A 36 -6.51 2.08 16.48
CA PHE A 36 -5.83 3.36 16.60
C PHE A 36 -4.37 3.15 17.02
N ASN A 37 -3.46 3.28 16.06
CA ASN A 37 -2.02 3.10 16.29
C ASN A 37 -1.44 4.29 17.04
N ARG A 38 -0.67 4.00 18.12
CA ARG A 38 0.11 5.01 18.85
C ARG A 38 1.35 5.40 18.05
N ARG A 39 1.76 6.66 18.16
CA ARG A 39 3.05 7.11 17.64
C ARG A 39 4.18 6.44 18.41
N ILE A 40 5.09 5.84 17.68
CA ILE A 40 6.32 5.25 18.20
C ILE A 40 7.47 5.94 17.47
N ASP A 41 8.46 6.45 18.20
CA ASP A 41 9.66 7.03 17.67
C ASP A 41 10.85 6.11 18.01
N GLY A 42 11.74 5.88 17.05
CA GLY A 42 12.89 5.01 17.22
C GLY A 42 13.70 4.85 15.94
N PRO A 43 14.90 4.25 15.99
CA PRO A 43 15.76 4.10 14.81
C PRO A 43 15.10 3.30 13.69
N PHE A 44 14.41 2.22 14.02
CA PHE A 44 13.67 1.42 13.03
C PHE A 44 12.52 2.19 12.38
N ARG A 45 11.89 3.09 13.11
CA ARG A 45 10.84 3.95 12.54
C ARG A 45 11.42 4.97 11.58
N ARG A 46 12.57 5.55 11.89
CA ARG A 46 13.30 6.46 10.99
C ARG A 46 13.75 5.74 9.73
N LEU A 47 14.27 4.52 9.85
CA LEU A 47 14.63 3.68 8.71
C LEU A 47 13.42 3.42 7.80
N LYS A 48 12.28 3.06 8.38
CA LYS A 48 11.04 2.84 7.64
C LYS A 48 10.60 4.10 6.87
N TRP A 49 10.73 5.28 7.49
CA TRP A 49 10.45 6.55 6.83
C TRP A 49 11.40 6.85 5.68
N ALA A 50 12.69 6.58 5.87
CA ALA A 50 13.68 6.75 4.81
C ALA A 50 13.37 5.85 3.62
N ILE A 51 13.08 4.57 3.85
CA ILE A 51 12.70 3.61 2.81
C ILE A 51 11.42 4.07 2.09
N MET A 52 10.41 4.51 2.83
CA MET A 52 9.16 5.03 2.25
C MET A 52 9.42 6.23 1.34
N ILE A 53 10.20 7.21 1.80
CA ILE A 53 10.52 8.41 1.01
C ILE A 53 11.29 8.03 -0.26
N VAL A 54 12.31 7.18 -0.14
CA VAL A 54 13.10 6.73 -1.29
C VAL A 54 12.25 5.97 -2.30
N THR A 55 11.41 5.05 -1.83
CA THR A 55 10.51 4.26 -2.70
C THR A 55 9.51 5.16 -3.43
N LEU A 56 8.91 6.11 -2.74
CA LEU A 56 7.98 7.06 -3.36
C LEU A 56 8.69 8.02 -4.31
N ALA A 57 9.91 8.50 -3.95
CA ALA A 57 10.71 9.35 -4.82
C ALA A 57 11.09 8.63 -6.12
N ILE A 58 11.48 7.36 -6.06
CA ILE A 58 11.74 6.53 -7.24
C ILE A 58 10.44 6.38 -8.04
N TYR A 59 9.34 6.01 -7.40
CA TYR A 59 8.07 5.75 -8.08
C TYR A 59 7.53 6.98 -8.83
N TYR A 60 7.55 8.15 -8.20
CA TYR A 60 7.04 9.38 -8.81
C TYR A 60 8.08 10.08 -9.69
N GLY A 61 9.36 9.94 -9.39
CA GLY A 61 10.45 10.65 -10.06
C GLY A 61 10.94 9.98 -11.34
N THR A 62 10.96 8.65 -11.38
CA THR A 62 11.52 7.90 -12.52
C THR A 62 10.91 8.27 -13.88
N PRO A 63 9.59 8.47 -14.05
CA PRO A 63 9.02 8.86 -15.35
C PRO A 63 9.50 10.21 -15.87
N TRP A 64 10.00 11.07 -14.98
CA TRP A 64 10.48 12.42 -15.35
C TRP A 64 11.97 12.46 -15.69
N LEU A 65 12.71 11.36 -15.44
CA LEU A 65 14.11 11.28 -15.80
C LEU A 65 14.24 11.16 -17.32
N ARG A 66 15.03 12.08 -17.91
CA ARG A 66 15.36 12.08 -19.32
C ARG A 66 16.72 11.42 -19.52
N TRP A 67 16.77 10.53 -20.48
CA TRP A 67 17.99 9.80 -20.86
C TRP A 67 18.16 9.88 -22.37
N ASP A 68 19.15 10.59 -22.83
CA ASP A 68 19.44 10.72 -24.28
C ASP A 68 19.91 9.38 -24.84
N ARG A 69 19.08 8.80 -25.71
CA ARG A 69 19.38 7.54 -26.43
C ARG A 69 19.57 7.77 -27.93
N GLY A 70 19.63 9.04 -28.38
CA GLY A 70 19.74 9.38 -29.81
C GLY A 70 18.36 9.55 -30.48
N ALA A 71 18.41 9.90 -31.77
CA ALA A 71 17.26 10.38 -32.54
C ALA A 71 16.12 9.33 -32.75
N TYR A 72 16.36 8.06 -32.49
CA TYR A 72 15.43 6.98 -32.82
C TYR A 72 14.75 6.34 -31.61
N ALA A 73 15.11 6.74 -30.40
CA ALA A 73 14.55 6.16 -29.16
C ALA A 73 13.95 7.24 -28.27
N PRO A 74 12.92 6.90 -27.46
CA PRO A 74 12.32 7.87 -26.55
C PRO A 74 13.29 8.29 -25.46
N ASP A 75 13.25 9.58 -25.10
CA ASP A 75 14.16 10.17 -24.10
C ASP A 75 13.81 9.78 -22.64
N GLN A 76 12.66 9.20 -22.40
CA GLN A 76 12.26 8.81 -21.06
C GLN A 76 13.12 7.65 -20.55
N ALA A 77 13.72 7.78 -19.36
CA ALA A 77 14.66 6.81 -18.80
C ALA A 77 14.07 5.40 -18.64
N VAL A 78 12.81 5.31 -18.20
CA VAL A 78 12.07 4.06 -18.08
C VAL A 78 10.73 4.20 -18.79
N LEU A 79 10.55 3.45 -19.88
CA LEU A 79 9.33 3.45 -20.67
C LEU A 79 8.96 2.03 -21.10
N ILE A 80 7.71 1.70 -20.94
CA ILE A 80 7.10 0.43 -21.39
C ILE A 80 6.28 0.74 -22.64
N ASP A 81 6.88 0.62 -23.82
CA ASP A 81 6.18 0.83 -25.08
C ASP A 81 5.43 -0.44 -25.48
N LEU A 82 4.12 -0.43 -25.23
CA LEU A 82 3.24 -1.54 -25.59
C LEU A 82 2.95 -1.58 -27.09
N ALA A 83 2.96 -0.45 -27.79
CA ALA A 83 2.67 -0.38 -29.20
C ALA A 83 3.75 -1.06 -30.03
N HIS A 84 5.00 -0.81 -29.72
CA HIS A 84 6.16 -1.43 -30.37
C HIS A 84 6.68 -2.65 -29.63
N ARG A 85 6.07 -3.02 -28.49
CA ARG A 85 6.48 -4.15 -27.63
C ARG A 85 7.92 -4.06 -27.17
N ARG A 86 8.38 -2.88 -26.78
CA ARG A 86 9.75 -2.61 -26.34
C ARG A 86 9.75 -2.11 -24.90
N PHE A 87 10.77 -2.51 -24.16
CA PHE A 87 11.01 -2.00 -22.81
C PHE A 87 12.31 -1.21 -22.82
N TYR A 88 12.21 0.02 -22.39
CA TYR A 88 13.35 0.90 -22.22
C TYR A 88 13.66 1.06 -20.75
N MET A 89 14.86 0.68 -20.33
CA MET A 89 15.37 0.88 -18.98
C MET A 89 16.76 1.53 -19.04
N PHE A 90 16.84 2.81 -18.77
CA PHE A 90 18.07 3.61 -18.87
C PHE A 90 18.80 3.41 -20.21
N GLY A 91 19.92 2.72 -20.21
CA GLY A 91 20.70 2.40 -21.44
C GLY A 91 20.39 1.05 -22.08
N ILE A 92 19.41 0.30 -21.55
CA ILE A 92 19.08 -1.04 -22.03
C ILE A 92 17.73 -0.99 -22.75
N GLU A 93 17.69 -1.54 -23.96
CA GLU A 93 16.48 -1.77 -24.74
C GLU A 93 16.20 -3.28 -24.76
N ILE A 94 15.05 -3.71 -24.26
CA ILE A 94 14.66 -5.13 -24.20
C ILE A 94 13.64 -5.39 -25.31
N TRP A 95 14.00 -6.30 -26.21
CA TRP A 95 13.16 -6.71 -27.32
C TRP A 95 12.24 -7.88 -26.94
N PRO A 96 11.16 -8.12 -27.67
CA PRO A 96 10.20 -9.20 -27.34
C PRO A 96 10.83 -10.58 -27.24
N HIS A 97 11.87 -10.88 -28.02
CA HIS A 97 12.55 -12.16 -27.97
C HIS A 97 13.48 -12.32 -26.76
N GLU A 98 13.79 -11.25 -26.05
CA GLU A 98 14.59 -11.27 -24.81
C GLU A 98 13.74 -11.37 -23.54
N PHE A 99 12.42 -11.47 -23.68
CA PHE A 99 11.49 -11.52 -22.56
C PHE A 99 11.74 -12.71 -21.60
N TYR A 100 12.41 -13.76 -22.06
CA TYR A 100 12.83 -14.86 -21.21
C TYR A 100 13.85 -14.45 -20.14
N PHE A 101 14.68 -13.43 -20.39
CA PHE A 101 15.56 -12.88 -19.38
C PHE A 101 14.77 -12.17 -18.26
N VAL A 102 13.70 -11.46 -18.63
CA VAL A 102 12.82 -10.81 -17.65
C VAL A 102 12.12 -11.89 -16.79
N ALA A 103 11.66 -12.98 -17.41
CA ALA A 103 11.09 -14.10 -16.68
C ALA A 103 12.11 -14.73 -15.71
N GLY A 104 13.34 -14.95 -16.15
CA GLY A 104 14.44 -15.43 -15.31
C GLY A 104 14.72 -14.49 -14.13
N LEU A 105 14.75 -13.18 -14.37
CA LEU A 105 14.94 -12.17 -13.33
C LEU A 105 13.81 -12.18 -12.30
N LEU A 106 12.55 -12.31 -12.75
CA LEU A 106 11.38 -12.41 -11.88
C LEU A 106 11.41 -13.65 -10.99
N ILE A 107 11.82 -14.79 -11.56
CA ILE A 107 11.99 -16.04 -10.80
C ILE A 107 13.10 -15.88 -9.75
N MET A 108 14.24 -15.33 -10.13
CA MET A 108 15.34 -15.02 -9.19
C MET A 108 14.91 -14.04 -8.10
N ALA A 109 14.17 -13.00 -8.45
CA ALA A 109 13.63 -12.05 -7.48
C ALA A 109 12.64 -12.73 -6.50
N GLY A 110 11.79 -13.64 -7.00
CA GLY A 110 10.88 -14.45 -6.19
C GLY A 110 11.62 -15.35 -5.20
N ILE A 111 12.62 -16.08 -5.66
CA ILE A 111 13.48 -16.93 -4.82
C ILE A 111 14.25 -16.08 -3.81
N GLY A 112 14.83 -14.95 -4.23
CA GLY A 112 15.52 -14.00 -3.36
C GLY A 112 14.62 -13.43 -2.28
N LEU A 113 13.38 -13.11 -2.61
CA LEU A 113 12.39 -12.66 -1.64
C LEU A 113 12.03 -13.74 -0.63
N PHE A 114 11.92 -15.00 -1.09
CA PHE A 114 11.67 -16.14 -0.22
C PHE A 114 12.84 -16.36 0.75
N LEU A 115 14.06 -16.29 0.24
CA LEU A 115 15.28 -16.42 1.02
C LEU A 115 15.43 -15.28 2.05
N LEU A 116 15.13 -14.05 1.64
CA LEU A 116 15.11 -12.88 2.54
C LEU A 116 14.11 -13.07 3.68
N THR A 117 12.91 -13.57 3.36
CA THR A 117 11.88 -13.77 4.37
C THR A 117 12.17 -14.93 5.31
N SER A 118 12.85 -15.97 4.85
CA SER A 118 13.28 -17.07 5.71
C SER A 118 14.45 -16.67 6.62
N ALA A 119 15.36 -15.82 6.16
CA ALA A 119 16.52 -15.36 6.93
C ALA A 119 16.19 -14.26 7.96
N VAL A 120 15.39 -13.27 7.57
CA VAL A 120 15.13 -12.04 8.36
C VAL A 120 13.66 -11.92 8.79
N GLY A 121 12.81 -12.87 8.40
CA GLY A 121 11.40 -12.87 8.72
C GLY A 121 10.62 -11.86 7.89
N ARG A 122 9.74 -11.07 8.51
CA ARG A 122 8.83 -10.14 7.82
C ARG A 122 9.46 -8.79 7.44
N ALA A 123 10.77 -8.74 7.16
CA ALA A 123 11.45 -7.49 6.82
C ALA A 123 10.87 -6.83 5.56
N TRP A 124 10.71 -7.58 4.48
CA TRP A 124 10.11 -7.06 3.25
C TRP A 124 8.70 -6.50 3.48
N CYS A 125 7.82 -7.29 4.09
CA CYS A 125 6.45 -6.88 4.37
C CYS A 125 6.35 -5.68 5.30
N GLY A 126 7.33 -5.53 6.22
CA GLY A 126 7.35 -4.43 7.19
C GLY A 126 7.87 -3.10 6.65
N TYR A 127 8.77 -3.13 5.65
CA TYR A 127 9.52 -1.95 5.21
C TYR A 127 9.30 -1.57 3.76
N ALA A 128 9.40 -2.52 2.82
CA ALA A 128 9.48 -2.25 1.39
C ALA A 128 8.23 -2.66 0.58
N CYS A 129 7.34 -3.46 1.18
CA CYS A 129 6.10 -3.87 0.50
C CYS A 129 5.27 -2.64 0.10
N PRO A 130 4.80 -2.53 -1.16
CA PRO A 130 3.99 -1.41 -1.61
C PRO A 130 2.79 -1.12 -0.71
N GLN A 131 2.02 -2.14 -0.32
CA GLN A 131 0.88 -1.97 0.58
C GLN A 131 1.27 -1.32 1.91
N THR A 132 2.44 -1.65 2.45
CA THR A 132 2.93 -1.07 3.71
C THR A 132 3.36 0.38 3.53
N VAL A 133 4.00 0.71 2.40
CA VAL A 133 4.43 2.07 2.06
C VAL A 133 3.20 3.00 1.97
N TRP A 134 2.20 2.63 1.18
CA TRP A 134 0.97 3.43 1.05
C TRP A 134 0.17 3.48 2.35
N THR A 135 0.06 2.39 3.08
CA THR A 135 -0.62 2.38 4.39
C THR A 135 0.03 3.34 5.38
N ASP A 136 1.36 3.41 5.41
CA ASP A 136 2.09 4.36 6.28
C ASP A 136 1.87 5.81 5.84
N LEU A 137 1.84 6.08 4.54
CA LEU A 137 1.52 7.40 3.99
C LEU A 137 0.11 7.85 4.42
N PHE A 138 -0.89 7.01 4.24
CA PHE A 138 -2.26 7.31 4.68
C PHE A 138 -2.37 7.46 6.20
N GLN A 139 -1.63 6.67 6.99
CA GLN A 139 -1.58 6.84 8.44
C GLN A 139 -0.92 8.15 8.85
N HIS A 140 0.03 8.65 8.05
CA HIS A 140 0.63 9.96 8.30
C HIS A 140 -0.40 11.08 8.11
N VAL A 141 -1.17 11.02 7.03
CA VAL A 141 -2.29 11.96 6.78
C VAL A 141 -3.30 11.89 7.93
N ASP A 142 -3.64 10.69 8.41
CA ASP A 142 -4.52 10.52 9.57
C ASP A 142 -4.00 11.25 10.80
N ARG A 143 -2.70 11.16 11.07
CA ARG A 143 -2.09 11.81 12.23
C ARG A 143 -2.06 13.32 12.10
N LEU A 144 -1.82 13.83 10.90
CA LEU A 144 -1.81 15.27 10.64
C LEU A 144 -3.19 15.90 10.87
N LEU A 145 -4.27 15.21 10.46
CA LEU A 145 -5.63 15.75 10.52
C LEU A 145 -6.37 15.43 11.82
N ASP A 146 -6.29 14.18 12.26
CA ASP A 146 -7.04 13.67 13.41
C ASP A 146 -6.21 13.68 14.71
N GLY A 147 -4.89 13.91 14.59
CA GLY A 147 -3.96 13.86 15.71
C GLY A 147 -3.54 12.45 16.13
N ASP A 148 -2.97 12.31 17.33
CA ASP A 148 -2.50 11.02 17.88
C ASP A 148 -3.69 10.17 18.39
N ARG A 149 -3.39 8.94 18.77
CA ARG A 149 -4.34 7.90 19.22
C ARG A 149 -5.46 8.43 20.11
N ASN A 150 -5.13 9.20 21.14
CA ASN A 150 -6.11 9.69 22.12
C ASN A 150 -7.06 10.73 21.51
N ALA A 151 -6.55 11.60 20.63
CA ALA A 151 -7.36 12.58 19.91
C ALA A 151 -8.30 11.88 18.92
N ARG A 152 -7.80 10.89 18.17
CA ARG A 152 -8.59 10.07 17.22
C ARG A 152 -9.70 9.30 17.92
N PHE A 153 -9.41 8.72 19.10
CA PHE A 153 -10.41 8.01 19.89
C PHE A 153 -11.51 8.93 20.40
N ARG A 154 -11.14 10.13 20.90
CA ARG A 154 -12.13 11.16 21.30
C ARG A 154 -12.97 11.62 20.12
N LEU A 155 -12.33 11.88 18.96
CA LEU A 155 -13.03 12.26 17.74
C LEU A 155 -13.98 11.18 17.24
N TYR A 156 -13.60 9.90 17.37
CA TYR A 156 -14.46 8.78 17.02
C TYR A 156 -15.72 8.72 17.87
N LYS A 157 -15.59 8.89 19.20
CA LYS A 157 -16.71 8.88 20.15
C LYS A 157 -17.55 10.18 20.13
N ALA A 158 -17.00 11.29 19.64
CA ALA A 158 -17.71 12.57 19.60
C ALA A 158 -18.96 12.49 18.70
N PRO A 159 -20.04 13.20 19.05
CA PRO A 159 -21.23 13.30 18.22
C PRO A 159 -20.91 13.89 16.84
N TRP A 160 -21.77 13.65 15.87
CA TRP A 160 -21.64 14.22 14.54
C TRP A 160 -21.90 15.72 14.59
N GLY A 161 -20.87 16.51 14.30
CA GLY A 161 -20.92 17.96 14.22
C GLY A 161 -20.27 18.46 12.92
N PRO A 162 -20.49 19.74 12.52
CA PRO A 162 -19.96 20.28 11.26
C PRO A 162 -18.44 20.22 11.20
N ALA A 163 -17.75 20.47 12.29
CA ALA A 163 -16.29 20.36 12.36
C ALA A 163 -15.76 18.94 12.13
N LYS A 164 -16.48 17.92 12.63
CA LYS A 164 -16.14 16.51 12.41
C LYS A 164 -16.34 16.11 10.94
N ILE A 165 -17.43 16.59 10.34
CA ILE A 165 -17.73 16.35 8.92
C ILE A 165 -16.66 17.02 8.04
N ALA A 166 -16.35 18.29 8.28
CA ALA A 166 -15.33 19.01 7.51
C ALA A 166 -13.96 18.32 7.55
N ARG A 167 -13.50 17.89 8.74
CA ARG A 167 -12.24 17.12 8.86
C ARG A 167 -12.29 15.81 8.09
N ARG A 168 -13.42 15.11 8.13
CA ARG A 168 -13.58 13.84 7.41
C ARG A 168 -13.58 14.02 5.90
N MET A 169 -14.25 15.06 5.42
CA MET A 169 -14.24 15.43 4.00
C MET A 169 -12.83 15.81 3.53
N LEU A 170 -12.13 16.67 4.28
CA LEU A 170 -10.75 17.04 3.98
C LEU A 170 -9.83 15.81 3.92
N LYS A 171 -9.98 14.90 4.85
CA LYS A 171 -9.22 13.66 4.88
C LYS A 171 -9.46 12.79 3.63
N TRP A 172 -10.71 12.61 3.24
CA TRP A 172 -11.06 11.85 2.04
C TRP A 172 -10.58 12.52 0.75
N THR A 173 -10.63 13.85 0.70
CA THR A 173 -10.09 14.61 -0.43
C THR A 173 -8.58 14.40 -0.57
N ILE A 174 -7.83 14.43 0.54
CA ILE A 174 -6.39 14.17 0.51
C ILE A 174 -6.10 12.70 0.13
N TYR A 175 -6.87 11.76 0.63
CA TYR A 175 -6.75 10.35 0.24
C TYR A 175 -7.00 10.15 -1.25
N LEU A 176 -8.04 10.78 -1.78
CA LEU A 176 -8.35 10.74 -3.20
C LEU A 176 -7.24 11.37 -4.03
N GLY A 177 -6.68 12.50 -3.59
CA GLY A 177 -5.55 13.15 -4.23
C GLY A 177 -4.30 12.26 -4.29
N ILE A 178 -3.93 11.62 -3.19
CA ILE A 178 -2.81 10.67 -3.15
C ILE A 178 -3.08 9.47 -4.05
N SER A 179 -4.29 8.93 -4.02
CA SER A 179 -4.68 7.79 -4.85
C SER A 179 -4.67 8.14 -6.34
N PHE A 180 -5.14 9.34 -6.69
CA PHE A 180 -5.10 9.85 -8.05
C PHE A 180 -3.66 10.08 -8.53
N ALA A 181 -2.80 10.67 -7.71
CA ALA A 181 -1.39 10.83 -8.02
C ALA A 181 -0.70 9.47 -8.25
N THR A 182 -1.05 8.46 -7.43
CA THR A 182 -0.52 7.08 -7.58
C THR A 182 -0.98 6.45 -8.90
N GLY A 183 -2.27 6.51 -9.20
CA GLY A 183 -2.81 5.97 -10.46
C GLY A 183 -2.31 6.73 -11.68
N GLY A 184 -2.19 8.05 -11.57
CA GLY A 184 -1.62 8.90 -12.63
C GLY A 184 -0.14 8.61 -12.88
N ALA A 185 0.67 8.46 -11.82
CA ALA A 185 2.08 8.12 -11.97
C ALA A 185 2.29 6.77 -12.68
N TRP A 186 1.40 5.81 -12.48
CA TRP A 186 1.49 4.51 -13.15
C TRP A 186 1.39 4.63 -14.68
N ILE A 187 0.45 5.42 -15.21
CA ILE A 187 0.29 5.56 -16.66
C ILE A 187 1.47 6.26 -17.33
N LEU A 188 2.22 7.10 -16.59
CA LEU A 188 3.40 7.80 -17.10
C LEU A 188 4.58 6.85 -17.43
N TYR A 189 4.51 5.59 -17.00
CA TYR A 189 5.48 4.57 -17.39
C TYR A 189 5.20 3.96 -18.78
N PHE A 190 3.98 4.18 -19.34
CA PHE A 190 3.54 3.56 -20.58
C PHE A 190 3.52 4.55 -21.78
N ALA A 191 3.71 5.83 -21.53
CA ALA A 191 3.80 6.85 -22.56
C ALA A 191 4.70 7.98 -22.08
N ASP A 192 5.12 8.85 -22.99
CA ASP A 192 5.97 10.00 -22.64
C ASP A 192 5.26 10.90 -21.61
N ALA A 193 5.89 11.08 -20.45
CA ALA A 193 5.25 11.67 -19.27
C ALA A 193 4.72 13.09 -19.51
N PRO A 194 5.46 14.07 -20.09
CA PRO A 194 4.94 15.41 -20.30
C PRO A 194 3.83 15.47 -21.35
N GLU A 195 3.93 14.67 -22.41
CA GLU A 195 2.95 14.65 -23.49
C GLU A 195 1.64 14.02 -23.02
N LEU A 196 1.74 12.85 -22.38
CA LEU A 196 0.58 12.18 -21.82
C LEU A 196 -0.12 13.03 -20.76
N LEU A 197 0.63 13.70 -19.89
CA LEU A 197 0.04 14.56 -18.86
C LEU A 197 -0.75 15.72 -19.48
N ARG A 198 -0.20 16.37 -20.50
CA ARG A 198 -0.93 17.41 -21.23
C ARG A 198 -2.19 16.85 -21.89
N ALA A 199 -2.06 15.78 -22.66
CA ALA A 199 -3.21 15.13 -23.31
C ALA A 199 -4.28 14.72 -22.32
N PHE A 200 -3.90 14.23 -21.14
CA PHE A 200 -4.82 13.82 -20.08
C PHE A 200 -5.64 15.00 -19.56
N PHE A 201 -5.00 16.15 -19.23
CA PHE A 201 -5.72 17.32 -18.72
C PHE A 201 -6.54 18.04 -19.80
N TYR A 202 -6.15 17.97 -21.06
CA TYR A 202 -6.93 18.54 -22.18
C TYR A 202 -8.04 17.59 -22.70
N GLY A 203 -8.17 16.40 -22.13
CA GLY A 203 -9.20 15.45 -22.55
C GLY A 203 -8.89 14.72 -23.88
N GLN A 204 -7.64 14.74 -24.31
CA GLN A 204 -7.17 14.17 -25.57
C GLN A 204 -6.45 12.82 -25.41
N ALA A 205 -6.31 12.33 -24.17
CA ALA A 205 -5.71 11.03 -23.93
C ALA A 205 -6.64 9.89 -24.34
N GLU A 206 -6.08 8.74 -24.63
CA GLU A 206 -6.86 7.55 -24.99
C GLU A 206 -7.81 7.13 -23.84
N PRO A 207 -9.01 6.61 -24.14
CA PRO A 207 -9.99 6.17 -23.13
C PRO A 207 -9.41 5.14 -22.14
N VAL A 208 -8.48 4.31 -22.60
CA VAL A 208 -7.78 3.32 -21.77
C VAL A 208 -6.97 3.99 -20.65
N ALA A 209 -6.34 5.13 -20.91
CA ALA A 209 -5.60 5.87 -19.90
C ALA A 209 -6.51 6.36 -18.78
N TYR A 210 -7.67 6.93 -19.11
CA TYR A 210 -8.67 7.36 -18.12
C TYR A 210 -9.22 6.19 -17.30
N ALA A 211 -9.57 5.08 -17.97
CA ALA A 211 -10.07 3.89 -17.30
C ALA A 211 -9.02 3.31 -16.34
N THR A 212 -7.76 3.26 -16.75
CA THR A 212 -6.66 2.76 -15.92
C THR A 212 -6.44 3.65 -14.71
N VAL A 213 -6.37 4.98 -14.88
CA VAL A 213 -6.24 5.93 -13.76
C VAL A 213 -7.41 5.81 -12.81
N ALA A 214 -8.64 5.75 -13.32
CA ALA A 214 -9.83 5.61 -12.47
C ALA A 214 -9.80 4.31 -11.66
N THR A 215 -9.46 3.18 -12.28
CA THR A 215 -9.38 1.87 -11.63
C THR A 215 -8.29 1.85 -10.56
N LEU A 216 -7.08 2.34 -10.88
CA LEU A 216 -5.97 2.38 -9.95
C LEU A 216 -6.22 3.38 -8.80
N THR A 217 -6.84 4.52 -9.08
CA THR A 217 -7.27 5.47 -8.06
C THR A 217 -8.30 4.84 -7.12
N ALA A 218 -9.33 4.18 -7.65
CA ALA A 218 -10.35 3.52 -6.85
C ALA A 218 -9.75 2.39 -5.99
N THR A 219 -8.93 1.53 -6.57
CA THR A 219 -8.28 0.42 -5.83
C THR A 219 -7.34 0.94 -4.76
N THR A 220 -6.50 1.93 -5.04
CA THR A 220 -5.59 2.54 -4.05
C THR A 220 -6.37 3.22 -2.94
N PHE A 221 -7.44 3.95 -3.26
CA PHE A 221 -8.30 4.61 -2.30
C PHE A 221 -8.99 3.61 -1.37
N ILE A 222 -9.55 2.53 -1.92
CA ILE A 222 -10.26 1.51 -1.13
C ILE A 222 -9.27 0.68 -0.31
N LEU A 223 -8.25 0.11 -0.94
CA LEU A 223 -7.31 -0.81 -0.30
C LEU A 223 -6.37 -0.07 0.68
N GLY A 224 -5.84 1.08 0.29
CA GLY A 224 -4.97 1.89 1.12
C GLY A 224 -5.71 2.72 2.17
N GLY A 225 -6.89 3.27 1.83
CA GLY A 225 -7.68 4.10 2.71
C GLY A 225 -8.50 3.33 3.75
N PHE A 226 -9.24 2.32 3.31
CA PHE A 226 -10.23 1.64 4.16
C PHE A 226 -9.86 0.21 4.56
N MET A 227 -9.21 -0.56 3.67
CA MET A 227 -8.94 -1.99 3.88
C MET A 227 -7.48 -2.29 4.23
N ARG A 228 -6.76 -1.34 4.81
CA ARG A 228 -5.31 -1.37 5.08
C ARG A 228 -4.78 -2.69 5.61
N GLU A 229 -5.35 -3.15 6.72
CA GLU A 229 -4.90 -4.36 7.41
C GLU A 229 -5.52 -5.62 6.79
N GLN A 230 -6.72 -5.48 6.22
CA GLN A 230 -7.45 -6.60 5.65
C GLN A 230 -6.79 -7.15 4.38
N VAL A 231 -6.14 -6.29 3.59
CA VAL A 231 -5.37 -6.70 2.41
C VAL A 231 -4.28 -7.70 2.81
N CYS A 232 -3.52 -7.40 3.88
CA CYS A 232 -2.46 -8.29 4.35
C CYS A 232 -2.99 -9.56 5.01
N ILE A 233 -4.18 -9.49 5.67
CA ILE A 233 -4.74 -10.63 6.40
C ILE A 233 -5.49 -11.60 5.47
N TYR A 234 -6.28 -11.06 4.54
CA TYR A 234 -7.21 -11.88 3.73
C TYR A 234 -6.80 -12.05 2.27
N MET A 235 -6.21 -11.01 1.66
CA MET A 235 -5.92 -11.00 0.22
C MET A 235 -4.49 -11.45 -0.09
N CYS A 236 -3.52 -11.13 0.77
CA CYS A 236 -2.13 -11.47 0.52
C CYS A 236 -1.85 -12.93 0.90
N PRO A 237 -1.36 -13.78 -0.03
CA PRO A 237 -1.03 -15.17 0.28
C PRO A 237 0.25 -15.28 1.11
N TRP A 238 1.12 -14.26 1.08
CA TRP A 238 2.46 -14.28 1.64
C TRP A 238 2.52 -14.57 3.15
N PRO A 239 1.70 -13.94 4.01
CA PRO A 239 1.69 -14.26 5.44
C PRO A 239 1.28 -15.71 5.73
N ARG A 240 0.43 -16.29 4.88
CA ARG A 240 0.01 -17.70 5.05
C ARG A 240 1.12 -18.67 4.70
N ILE A 241 1.89 -18.40 3.63
CA ILE A 241 3.05 -19.19 3.23
C ILE A 241 4.15 -19.15 4.30
N GLN A 242 4.32 -18.01 4.99
CA GLN A 242 5.30 -17.86 6.06
C GLN A 242 4.88 -18.52 7.39
N SER A 243 3.61 -18.79 7.59
CA SER A 243 3.08 -19.40 8.82
C SER A 243 2.96 -20.92 8.75
N ALA A 244 3.12 -21.49 7.58
CA ALA A 244 3.16 -22.94 7.35
C ALA A 244 4.56 -23.49 7.57
#